data_7fc11a24f143168c0ce1011b4b980ee1
#
_entry.id   7fc11a24f143168c0ce1011b4b980ee1
#
_cell.length_a   1.000
_cell.length_b   1.000
_cell.length_c   1.000
_cell.angle_alpha   90.00
_cell.angle_beta   90.00
_cell.angle_gamma   90.00
#
_symmetry.space_group_name_H-M   'P 1'
#
loop_
_entity.id
_entity.type
_entity.pdbx_description
1 polymer ?
#
loop_
_entity_poly.entity_id
_entity_poly.type
_entity_poly.pdbx_seq_one_letter_code
_entity_poly.pdbx_strand_id
1 'polypeptide(L)'
;GWDCHGLPIELNIEKKHGKRSELVQDKKSFQEACKEYALTQIENQKKDFIRLGVFGEWDNPYKSLDSTFEADAVRALGKIYEADHLQKGEKPVHWCQDCGSALAEAEVEYQDKLSKSIDVAFKVDEESIDRVKTVFGFSENESVSFIIWTTTPWTIPSNVAVCINPDLEYTLIKIDNSYYIIADSMIE
;
A
#
# COMPACT_ATOMS: atom_id res chain seq x y z
N GLY A 1 -28.12 -3.52 -14.61
CA GLY A 1 -27.01 -2.69 -15.04
C GLY A 1 -25.67 -3.36 -14.81
N TRP A 2 -24.62 -2.81 -15.44
CA TRP A 2 -23.28 -3.35 -15.35
C TRP A 2 -22.28 -2.28 -14.93
N ASP A 3 -21.41 -2.65 -13.97
CA ASP A 3 -20.16 -1.93 -13.72
C ASP A 3 -19.09 -2.46 -14.69
N CYS A 4 -18.49 -1.56 -15.46
CA CYS A 4 -17.69 -1.90 -16.63
C CYS A 4 -16.22 -1.49 -16.50
N HIS A 5 -15.76 -1.15 -15.31
CA HIS A 5 -14.41 -0.69 -15.01
C HIS A 5 -13.72 -1.59 -13.97
N GLY A 6 -12.42 -1.45 -13.84
CA GLY A 6 -11.64 -1.99 -12.74
C GLY A 6 -10.64 -3.06 -13.13
N LEU A 7 -9.85 -3.46 -12.14
CA LEU A 7 -8.74 -4.40 -12.23
C LEU A 7 -9.09 -5.74 -12.92
N PRO A 8 -10.24 -6.39 -12.67
CA PRO A 8 -10.53 -7.66 -13.33
C PRO A 8 -10.53 -7.57 -14.86
N ILE A 9 -10.99 -6.45 -15.42
CA ILE A 9 -10.99 -6.22 -16.87
C ILE A 9 -9.57 -5.96 -17.35
N GLU A 10 -8.85 -5.04 -16.69
CA GLU A 10 -7.48 -4.67 -17.04
C GLU A 10 -6.54 -5.88 -17.00
N LEU A 11 -6.57 -6.67 -15.93
CA LEU A 11 -5.75 -7.88 -15.78
C LEU A 11 -6.03 -8.95 -16.85
N ASN A 12 -7.28 -9.09 -17.31
CA ASN A 12 -7.59 -10.00 -18.42
C ASN A 12 -7.01 -9.52 -19.74
N ILE A 13 -6.99 -8.21 -19.98
CA ILE A 13 -6.37 -7.63 -21.18
C ILE A 13 -4.85 -7.75 -21.08
N GLU A 14 -4.23 -7.47 -19.94
CA GLU A 14 -2.79 -7.64 -19.72
C GLU A 14 -2.32 -9.09 -19.93
N LYS A 15 -3.09 -10.07 -19.47
CA LYS A 15 -2.79 -11.49 -19.73
C LYS A 15 -2.75 -11.84 -21.23
N LYS A 16 -3.52 -11.16 -22.06
CA LYS A 16 -3.61 -11.40 -23.50
C LYS A 16 -2.58 -10.61 -24.31
N HIS A 17 -2.27 -9.40 -23.91
CA HIS A 17 -1.53 -8.41 -24.69
C HIS A 17 -0.20 -7.95 -24.08
N GLY A 18 0.16 -8.43 -22.86
CA GLY A 18 1.33 -7.98 -22.08
C GLY A 18 0.98 -6.92 -21.05
N LYS A 19 1.93 -6.65 -20.14
CA LYS A 19 1.70 -5.71 -19.04
C LYS A 19 1.41 -4.30 -19.53
N ARG A 20 0.52 -3.59 -18.85
CA ARG A 20 0.17 -2.18 -19.10
C ARG A 20 1.40 -1.27 -19.25
N SER A 21 2.46 -1.52 -18.46
CA SER A 21 3.73 -0.79 -18.57
C SER A 21 4.46 -0.96 -19.90
N GLU A 22 4.26 -2.09 -20.59
CA GLU A 22 4.84 -2.41 -21.89
C GLU A 22 3.97 -1.88 -23.04
N LEU A 23 2.65 -1.77 -22.79
CA LEU A 23 1.65 -1.25 -23.72
C LEU A 23 1.50 0.28 -23.66
N VAL A 24 2.25 0.96 -22.80
CA VAL A 24 2.13 2.42 -22.50
C VAL A 24 2.38 3.34 -23.71
N GLN A 25 2.84 2.83 -24.84
CA GLN A 25 2.95 3.64 -26.06
C GLN A 25 1.58 4.01 -26.66
N ASP A 26 0.50 3.25 -26.34
CA ASP A 26 -0.85 3.60 -26.77
C ASP A 26 -1.92 3.29 -25.71
N LYS A 27 -2.08 4.24 -24.78
CA LYS A 27 -3.14 4.17 -23.74
C LYS A 27 -4.54 4.02 -24.33
N LYS A 28 -4.77 4.57 -25.52
CA LYS A 28 -6.07 4.55 -26.19
C LYS A 28 -6.42 3.13 -26.64
N SER A 29 -5.50 2.43 -27.28
CA SER A 29 -5.70 1.05 -27.69
C SER A 29 -5.95 0.11 -26.51
N PHE A 30 -5.27 0.32 -25.38
CA PHE A 30 -5.54 -0.45 -24.17
C PHE A 30 -6.96 -0.21 -23.63
N GLN A 31 -7.40 1.05 -23.56
CA GLN A 31 -8.76 1.41 -23.14
C GLN A 31 -9.82 0.84 -24.07
N GLU A 32 -9.60 0.89 -25.39
CA GLU A 32 -10.49 0.31 -26.38
C GLU A 32 -10.61 -1.21 -26.23
N ALA A 33 -9.51 -1.91 -25.98
CA ALA A 33 -9.50 -3.35 -25.70
C ALA A 33 -10.26 -3.69 -24.42
N CYS A 34 -10.09 -2.92 -23.34
CA CYS A 34 -10.85 -3.08 -22.11
C CYS A 34 -12.36 -2.87 -22.34
N LYS A 35 -12.75 -1.85 -23.10
CA LYS A 35 -14.13 -1.57 -23.45
C LYS A 35 -14.75 -2.70 -24.27
N GLU A 36 -14.06 -3.20 -25.28
CA GLU A 36 -14.52 -4.33 -26.10
C GLU A 36 -14.71 -5.60 -25.27
N TYR A 37 -13.76 -5.89 -24.38
CA TYR A 37 -13.85 -7.02 -23.46
C TYR A 37 -15.09 -6.87 -22.55
N ALA A 38 -15.31 -5.70 -21.93
CA ALA A 38 -16.44 -5.44 -21.06
C ALA A 38 -17.78 -5.64 -21.81
N LEU A 39 -17.89 -5.09 -23.03
CA LEU A 39 -19.10 -5.27 -23.86
C LEU A 39 -19.36 -6.75 -24.21
N THR A 40 -18.31 -7.51 -24.49
CA THR A 40 -18.42 -8.94 -24.74
C THR A 40 -18.93 -9.68 -23.50
N GLN A 41 -18.44 -9.35 -22.30
CA GLN A 41 -18.90 -9.96 -21.06
C GLN A 41 -20.34 -9.59 -20.73
N ILE A 42 -20.76 -8.36 -21.01
CA ILE A 42 -22.16 -7.91 -20.87
C ILE A 42 -23.09 -8.80 -21.71
N GLU A 43 -22.78 -9.01 -22.98
CA GLU A 43 -23.61 -9.84 -23.85
C GLU A 43 -23.68 -11.31 -23.40
N ASN A 44 -22.59 -11.85 -22.88
CA ASN A 44 -22.57 -13.20 -22.34
C ASN A 44 -23.44 -13.30 -21.07
N GLN A 45 -23.26 -12.41 -20.12
CA GLN A 45 -24.02 -12.37 -18.87
C GLN A 45 -25.51 -12.07 -19.14
N LYS A 46 -25.85 -11.19 -20.08
CA LYS A 46 -27.23 -10.93 -20.51
C LYS A 46 -27.93 -12.21 -20.93
N LYS A 47 -27.29 -13.02 -21.77
CA LYS A 47 -27.85 -14.33 -22.21
C LYS A 47 -28.11 -15.26 -21.02
N ASP A 48 -27.17 -15.32 -20.09
CA ASP A 48 -27.29 -16.18 -18.91
C ASP A 48 -28.41 -15.72 -17.98
N PHE A 49 -28.52 -14.41 -17.72
CA PHE A 49 -29.59 -13.86 -16.90
C PHE A 49 -30.99 -14.06 -17.53
N ILE A 50 -31.13 -13.86 -18.84
CA ILE A 50 -32.37 -14.14 -19.55
C ILE A 50 -32.74 -15.62 -19.43
N ARG A 51 -31.77 -16.52 -19.59
CA ARG A 51 -31.97 -17.97 -19.44
C ARG A 51 -32.41 -18.35 -18.02
N LEU A 52 -31.89 -17.65 -17.00
CA LEU A 52 -32.29 -17.84 -15.60
C LEU A 52 -33.64 -17.21 -15.25
N GLY A 53 -34.32 -16.57 -16.20
CA GLY A 53 -35.62 -15.97 -15.98
C GLY A 53 -35.57 -14.60 -15.27
N VAL A 54 -34.46 -13.92 -15.28
CA VAL A 54 -34.36 -12.56 -14.74
C VAL A 54 -35.01 -11.56 -15.69
N PHE A 55 -35.96 -10.79 -15.17
CA PHE A 55 -36.63 -9.72 -15.91
C PHE A 55 -35.85 -8.40 -15.82
N GLY A 56 -35.75 -7.69 -16.92
CA GLY A 56 -35.06 -6.40 -16.98
C GLY A 56 -35.21 -5.75 -18.34
N GLU A 57 -34.81 -4.48 -18.43
CA GLU A 57 -34.74 -3.75 -19.69
C GLU A 57 -33.44 -4.05 -20.40
N TRP A 58 -33.43 -5.14 -21.18
CA TRP A 58 -32.23 -5.71 -21.78
C TRP A 58 -31.74 -4.94 -23.03
N ASP A 59 -32.61 -4.14 -23.67
CA ASP A 59 -32.27 -3.41 -24.90
C ASP A 59 -31.60 -2.06 -24.60
N ASN A 60 -31.88 -1.47 -23.43
CA ASN A 60 -31.27 -0.23 -22.97
C ASN A 60 -30.76 -0.34 -21.51
N PRO A 61 -29.80 -1.20 -21.24
CA PRO A 61 -29.34 -1.40 -19.90
C PRO A 61 -28.44 -0.24 -19.45
N TYR A 62 -28.45 0.02 -18.14
CA TYR A 62 -27.48 0.90 -17.51
C TYR A 62 -26.07 0.27 -17.59
N LYS A 63 -25.09 1.06 -18.06
CA LYS A 63 -23.68 0.66 -18.14
C LYS A 63 -22.79 1.82 -17.69
N SER A 64 -21.87 1.58 -16.75
CA SER A 64 -20.97 2.62 -16.26
C SER A 64 -19.94 3.10 -17.31
N LEU A 65 -19.77 2.37 -18.41
CA LEU A 65 -18.90 2.76 -19.54
C LEU A 65 -19.59 3.69 -20.56
N ASP A 66 -20.88 3.99 -20.40
CA ASP A 66 -21.55 4.90 -21.30
C ASP A 66 -21.10 6.35 -21.05
N SER A 67 -20.81 7.07 -22.12
CA SER A 67 -20.24 8.42 -22.03
C SER A 67 -21.12 9.43 -21.27
N THR A 68 -22.43 9.23 -21.28
CA THR A 68 -23.37 10.03 -20.48
C THR A 68 -23.17 9.79 -18.99
N PHE A 69 -22.97 8.53 -18.56
CA PHE A 69 -22.70 8.20 -17.18
C PHE A 69 -21.35 8.77 -16.72
N GLU A 70 -20.30 8.61 -17.52
CA GLU A 70 -18.97 9.15 -17.22
C GLU A 70 -19.01 10.68 -17.10
N ALA A 71 -19.74 11.36 -17.99
CA ALA A 71 -19.93 12.80 -17.93
C ALA A 71 -20.70 13.25 -16.67
N ASP A 72 -21.70 12.49 -16.24
CA ASP A 72 -22.47 12.80 -15.03
C ASP A 72 -21.63 12.57 -13.77
N ALA A 73 -20.79 11.55 -13.73
CA ALA A 73 -19.84 11.34 -12.65
C ALA A 73 -18.85 12.51 -12.52
N VAL A 74 -18.30 12.99 -13.63
CA VAL A 74 -17.41 14.17 -13.64
C VAL A 74 -18.15 15.44 -13.19
N ARG A 75 -19.38 15.65 -13.64
CA ARG A 75 -20.20 16.80 -13.19
C ARG A 75 -20.51 16.74 -11.69
N ALA A 76 -20.81 15.54 -11.17
CA ALA A 76 -21.05 15.35 -9.74
C ALA A 76 -19.80 15.67 -8.91
N LEU A 77 -18.63 15.18 -9.35
CA LEU A 77 -17.34 15.51 -8.72
C LEU A 77 -17.06 17.02 -8.78
N GLY A 78 -17.35 17.67 -9.91
CA GLY A 78 -17.22 19.12 -10.07
C GLY A 78 -18.04 19.89 -9.03
N LYS A 79 -19.30 19.50 -8.78
CA LYS A 79 -20.14 20.12 -7.74
C LYS A 79 -19.57 19.93 -6.33
N ILE A 80 -18.99 18.77 -6.02
CA ILE A 80 -18.32 18.49 -4.73
C ILE A 80 -17.11 19.40 -4.58
N TYR A 81 -16.33 19.58 -5.64
CA TYR A 81 -15.18 20.47 -5.67
C TYR A 81 -15.59 21.94 -5.49
N GLU A 82 -16.61 22.42 -6.21
CA GLU A 82 -17.15 23.78 -6.09
C GLU A 82 -17.70 24.08 -4.68
N ALA A 83 -18.19 23.06 -3.99
CA ALA A 83 -18.65 23.16 -2.59
C ALA A 83 -17.51 23.05 -1.55
N ASP A 84 -16.24 23.04 -1.97
CA ASP A 84 -15.03 22.98 -1.13
C ASP A 84 -14.97 21.70 -0.25
N HIS A 85 -15.53 20.58 -0.74
CA HIS A 85 -15.50 19.30 -0.04
C HIS A 85 -14.41 18.36 -0.56
N LEU A 86 -13.69 18.74 -1.62
CA LEU A 86 -12.61 17.97 -2.19
C LEU A 86 -11.26 18.68 -1.98
N GLN A 87 -10.37 18.05 -1.26
CA GLN A 87 -9.02 18.57 -0.99
C GLN A 87 -7.95 17.59 -1.48
N LYS A 88 -6.84 18.15 -1.98
CA LYS A 88 -5.65 17.36 -2.29
C LYS A 88 -4.89 17.07 -0.99
N GLY A 89 -4.60 15.82 -0.74
CA GLY A 89 -3.85 15.37 0.43
C GLY A 89 -3.02 14.13 0.13
N GLU A 90 -2.21 13.72 1.12
CA GLU A 90 -1.43 12.50 1.07
C GLU A 90 -1.92 11.57 2.19
N LYS A 91 -2.16 10.32 1.84
CA LYS A 91 -2.57 9.28 2.76
C LYS A 91 -1.89 7.97 2.37
N PRO A 92 -1.33 7.21 3.34
CA PRO A 92 -0.87 5.84 3.06
C PRO A 92 -2.01 4.98 2.52
N VAL A 93 -1.73 4.23 1.47
CA VAL A 93 -2.68 3.31 0.84
C VAL A 93 -2.05 1.94 0.64
N HIS A 94 -2.88 0.90 0.63
CA HIS A 94 -2.42 -0.43 0.23
C HIS A 94 -2.05 -0.41 -1.25
N TRP A 95 -0.88 -0.95 -1.56
CA TRP A 95 -0.36 -1.02 -2.92
C TRP A 95 0.00 -2.45 -3.28
N CYS A 96 -0.55 -2.94 -4.38
CA CYS A 96 -0.16 -4.22 -4.97
C CYS A 96 0.96 -4.00 -5.99
N GLN A 97 2.13 -4.57 -5.74
CA GLN A 97 3.27 -4.46 -6.66
C GLN A 97 3.05 -5.25 -7.95
N ASP A 98 2.37 -6.40 -7.86
CA ASP A 98 2.09 -7.25 -9.03
C ASP A 98 1.07 -6.60 -9.97
N CYS A 99 0.02 -5.99 -9.40
CA CYS A 99 -1.00 -5.29 -10.17
C CYS A 99 -0.58 -3.87 -10.57
N GLY A 100 0.44 -3.29 -9.92
CA GLY A 100 0.86 -1.90 -10.12
C GLY A 100 -0.26 -0.89 -9.78
N SER A 101 -1.06 -1.18 -8.75
CA SER A 101 -2.26 -0.41 -8.41
C SER A 101 -2.46 -0.28 -6.90
N ALA A 102 -3.08 0.82 -6.48
CA ALA A 102 -3.64 0.95 -5.15
C ALA A 102 -4.85 0.01 -4.99
N LEU A 103 -5.04 -0.50 -3.79
CA LEU A 103 -6.17 -1.36 -3.43
C LEU A 103 -7.08 -0.64 -2.44
N ALA A 104 -8.38 -0.85 -2.58
CA ALA A 104 -9.33 -0.53 -1.53
C ALA A 104 -9.15 -1.52 -0.36
N GLU A 105 -9.54 -1.13 0.85
CA GLU A 105 -9.41 -1.99 2.03
C GLU A 105 -10.16 -3.32 1.88
N ALA A 106 -11.31 -3.29 1.22
CA ALA A 106 -12.11 -4.49 0.93
C ALA A 106 -11.46 -5.46 -0.07
N GLU A 107 -10.44 -5.01 -0.80
CA GLU A 107 -9.71 -5.84 -1.79
C GLU A 107 -8.45 -6.46 -1.19
N VAL A 108 -8.13 -6.14 0.07
CA VAL A 108 -6.95 -6.65 0.78
C VAL A 108 -7.28 -8.00 1.40
N GLU A 109 -6.53 -9.01 1.02
CA GLU A 109 -6.60 -10.33 1.62
C GLU A 109 -5.41 -10.55 2.56
N TYR A 110 -5.69 -11.15 3.72
CA TYR A 110 -4.68 -11.47 4.72
C TYR A 110 -4.37 -12.97 4.68
N GLN A 111 -3.09 -13.29 4.75
CA GLN A 111 -2.62 -14.66 4.83
C GLN A 111 -1.41 -14.75 5.76
N ASP A 112 -1.21 -15.89 6.38
CA ASP A 112 -0.03 -16.15 7.17
C ASP A 112 1.20 -16.17 6.28
N LYS A 113 2.21 -15.38 6.67
CA LYS A 113 3.47 -15.25 5.94
C LYS A 113 4.65 -15.31 6.90
N LEU A 114 5.62 -16.14 6.58
CA LEU A 114 6.89 -16.15 7.30
C LEU A 114 7.71 -14.92 6.91
N SER A 115 7.90 -14.01 7.86
CA SER A 115 8.74 -12.81 7.70
C SER A 115 10.03 -12.96 8.50
N LYS A 116 11.13 -12.49 7.93
CA LYS A 116 12.40 -12.41 8.67
C LYS A 116 12.32 -11.27 9.67
N SER A 117 12.69 -11.53 10.92
CA SER A 117 12.97 -10.52 11.91
C SER A 117 14.48 -10.27 11.99
N ILE A 118 14.84 -9.04 12.28
CA ILE A 118 16.25 -8.66 12.47
C ILE A 118 16.40 -7.74 13.68
N ASP A 119 17.53 -7.86 14.33
CA ASP A 119 18.00 -6.91 15.33
C ASP A 119 18.99 -5.96 14.66
N VAL A 120 18.84 -4.66 14.92
CA VAL A 120 19.69 -3.62 14.31
C VAL A 120 20.28 -2.73 15.38
N ALA A 121 21.58 -2.53 15.33
CA ALA A 121 22.28 -1.62 16.21
C ALA A 121 22.38 -0.23 15.58
N PHE A 122 21.64 0.74 16.13
CA PHE A 122 21.74 2.15 15.75
C PHE A 122 22.76 2.86 16.63
N LYS A 123 23.88 3.26 16.03
CA LYS A 123 24.95 3.97 16.73
C LYS A 123 24.45 5.32 17.25
N VAL A 124 24.76 5.62 18.51
CA VAL A 124 24.49 6.94 19.10
C VAL A 124 25.40 7.98 18.41
N ASP A 125 24.82 9.12 18.05
CA ASP A 125 25.54 10.21 17.43
C ASP A 125 26.47 10.94 18.43
N GLU A 126 27.39 11.75 17.89
CA GLU A 126 28.39 12.47 18.69
C GLU A 126 27.76 13.53 19.61
N GLU A 127 26.61 14.08 19.24
CA GLU A 127 25.93 15.11 20.04
C GLU A 127 25.22 14.51 21.25
N SER A 128 24.71 13.29 21.13
CA SER A 128 23.93 12.59 22.15
C SER A 128 24.79 11.73 23.09
N ILE A 129 26.02 11.37 22.70
CA ILE A 129 26.85 10.37 23.40
C ILE A 129 27.12 10.74 24.87
N ASP A 130 27.39 12.01 25.16
CA ASP A 130 27.69 12.46 26.52
C ASP A 130 26.49 12.37 27.46
N ARG A 131 25.29 12.59 26.93
CA ARG A 131 24.05 12.40 27.67
C ARG A 131 23.83 10.93 28.00
N VAL A 132 24.04 10.06 27.01
CA VAL A 132 23.90 8.62 27.20
C VAL A 132 24.91 8.10 28.21
N LYS A 133 26.18 8.53 28.14
CA LYS A 133 27.22 8.20 29.13
C LYS A 133 26.82 8.63 30.55
N THR A 134 26.26 9.82 30.70
CA THR A 134 25.82 10.34 31.98
C THR A 134 24.67 9.51 32.57
N VAL A 135 23.68 9.17 31.75
CA VAL A 135 22.51 8.41 32.18
C VAL A 135 22.87 6.99 32.59
N PHE A 136 23.73 6.31 31.82
CA PHE A 136 24.11 4.91 32.09
C PHE A 136 25.37 4.76 32.93
N GLY A 137 26.02 5.86 33.32
CA GLY A 137 27.12 5.84 34.30
C GLY A 137 28.43 5.22 33.80
N PHE A 138 28.78 5.36 32.53
CA PHE A 138 30.05 4.86 31.99
C PHE A 138 30.89 5.98 31.39
N SER A 139 32.21 5.80 31.36
CA SER A 139 33.17 6.85 30.95
C SER A 139 34.09 6.46 29.78
N GLU A 140 33.94 5.29 29.23
CA GLU A 140 34.80 4.77 28.18
C GLU A 140 34.52 5.40 26.81
N ASN A 141 35.52 5.49 25.96
CA ASN A 141 35.39 6.04 24.58
C ASN A 141 34.97 4.98 23.55
N GLU A 142 34.21 3.97 23.98
CA GLU A 142 33.75 2.90 23.12
C GLU A 142 32.44 3.29 22.41
N SER A 143 32.14 2.58 21.32
CA SER A 143 30.89 2.82 20.59
C SER A 143 29.69 2.37 21.38
N VAL A 144 28.63 3.16 21.36
CA VAL A 144 27.35 2.84 21.99
C VAL A 144 26.29 2.80 20.92
N SER A 145 25.43 1.79 20.97
CA SER A 145 24.32 1.64 20.03
C SER A 145 23.03 1.24 20.74
N PHE A 146 21.89 1.71 20.26
CA PHE A 146 20.59 1.19 20.63
C PHE A 146 20.27 -0.04 19.79
N ILE A 147 19.84 -1.13 20.42
CA ILE A 147 19.31 -2.29 19.71
C ILE A 147 17.82 -2.13 19.53
N ILE A 148 17.39 -2.27 18.29
CA ILE A 148 15.97 -2.36 17.92
C ILE A 148 15.69 -3.69 17.23
N TRP A 149 14.48 -4.17 17.37
CA TRP A 149 13.98 -5.35 16.68
C TRP A 149 12.90 -4.94 15.66
N THR A 150 12.92 -5.55 14.49
CA THR A 150 11.89 -5.29 13.48
C THR A 150 11.59 -6.50 12.60
N THR A 151 10.34 -6.64 12.18
CA THR A 151 9.90 -7.55 11.12
C THR A 151 9.75 -6.86 9.76
N THR A 152 10.04 -5.54 9.69
CA THR A 152 9.91 -4.72 8.48
C THR A 152 11.25 -4.07 8.09
N PRO A 153 12.28 -4.87 7.76
CA PRO A 153 13.65 -4.36 7.54
C PRO A 153 13.76 -3.36 6.38
N TRP A 154 12.83 -3.36 5.45
CA TRP A 154 12.79 -2.39 4.34
C TRP A 154 12.50 -0.94 4.76
N THR A 155 12.10 -0.70 6.01
CA THR A 155 11.90 0.66 6.55
C THR A 155 13.21 1.29 7.05
N ILE A 156 14.24 0.49 7.34
CA ILE A 156 15.53 0.93 7.90
C ILE A 156 16.23 2.00 7.04
N PRO A 157 16.28 1.91 5.68
CA PRO A 157 16.94 2.93 4.87
C PRO A 157 16.37 4.35 5.02
N SER A 158 15.12 4.47 5.48
CA SER A 158 14.45 5.77 5.72
C SER A 158 14.43 6.17 7.19
N ASN A 159 15.13 5.44 8.06
CA ASN A 159 15.19 5.76 9.48
C ASN A 159 15.95 7.07 9.73
N VAL A 160 15.39 7.94 10.56
CA VAL A 160 15.97 9.25 10.92
C VAL A 160 16.36 9.31 12.40
N ALA A 161 15.64 8.59 13.25
CA ALA A 161 15.85 8.61 14.70
C ALA A 161 15.32 7.34 15.36
N VAL A 162 15.77 7.08 16.59
CA VAL A 162 15.25 6.04 17.47
C VAL A 162 14.47 6.72 18.60
N CYS A 163 13.22 6.30 18.81
CA CYS A 163 12.40 6.72 19.95
C CYS A 163 12.43 5.62 21.00
N ILE A 164 12.57 6.02 22.24
CA ILE A 164 12.49 5.12 23.40
C ILE A 164 11.15 5.31 24.13
N ASN A 165 10.66 4.25 24.74
CA ASN A 165 9.48 4.32 25.61
C ASN A 165 9.92 4.73 27.03
N PRO A 166 9.45 5.86 27.59
CA PRO A 166 9.87 6.33 28.92
C PRO A 166 9.37 5.44 30.07
N ASP A 167 8.41 4.57 29.83
CA ASP A 167 7.84 3.66 30.83
C ASP A 167 8.57 2.31 30.91
N LEU A 168 9.58 2.10 30.05
CA LEU A 168 10.39 0.89 30.05
C LEU A 168 11.77 1.14 30.65
N GLU A 169 12.31 0.11 31.29
CA GLU A 169 13.70 0.07 31.76
C GLU A 169 14.62 -0.38 30.62
N TYR A 170 15.81 0.20 30.58
CA TYR A 170 16.82 -0.09 29.58
C TYR A 170 18.15 -0.40 30.26
N THR A 171 18.76 -1.50 29.84
CA THR A 171 20.07 -1.94 30.34
C THR A 171 21.16 -1.68 29.33
N LEU A 172 22.31 -1.24 29.83
CA LEU A 172 23.55 -1.15 29.08
C LEU A 172 24.33 -2.47 29.21
N ILE A 173 24.53 -3.13 28.10
CA ILE A 173 25.34 -4.35 28.02
C ILE A 173 26.64 -4.12 27.27
N LYS A 174 27.71 -4.76 27.66
CA LYS A 174 29.02 -4.73 26.98
C LYS A 174 29.23 -6.05 26.27
N ILE A 175 29.45 -5.99 24.96
CA ILE A 175 29.85 -7.14 24.14
C ILE A 175 31.14 -6.74 23.41
N ASP A 176 32.19 -7.48 23.66
CA ASP A 176 33.54 -7.16 23.18
C ASP A 176 33.95 -5.70 23.52
N ASN A 177 34.19 -4.88 22.50
CA ASN A 177 34.59 -3.48 22.63
C ASN A 177 33.45 -2.49 22.32
N SER A 178 32.20 -2.92 22.48
CA SER A 178 31.04 -2.08 22.15
C SER A 178 29.96 -2.18 23.24
N TYR A 179 29.29 -1.07 23.47
CA TYR A 179 28.14 -0.99 24.36
C TYR A 179 26.85 -1.01 23.58
N TYR A 180 25.85 -1.72 24.13
CA TYR A 180 24.52 -1.81 23.55
C TYR A 180 23.47 -1.48 24.60
N ILE A 181 22.50 -0.66 24.23
CA ILE A 181 21.35 -0.32 25.05
C ILE A 181 20.16 -1.09 24.51
N ILE A 182 19.53 -1.87 25.35
CA ILE A 182 18.38 -2.71 25.03
C ILE A 182 17.33 -2.59 26.11
N ALA A 183 16.05 -2.71 25.76
CA ALA A 183 14.98 -2.77 26.74
C ALA A 183 15.08 -4.07 27.55
N ASP A 184 14.92 -3.99 28.87
CA ASP A 184 15.08 -5.15 29.77
C ASP A 184 14.16 -6.30 29.40
N SER A 185 12.95 -5.99 28.91
CA SER A 185 12.00 -6.98 28.40
C SER A 185 12.48 -7.79 27.19
N MET A 186 13.58 -7.38 26.55
CA MET A 186 14.18 -8.05 25.38
C MET A 186 15.43 -8.84 25.75
N ILE A 187 15.83 -8.86 27.01
CA ILE A 187 16.96 -9.64 27.51
C ILE A 187 16.43 -11.00 27.98
N GLU A 188 16.80 -12.08 27.33
CA GLU A 188 16.53 -13.46 27.75
C GLU A 188 17.68 -14.04 28.56
#